data_c8846321b08c59781ef0be2032fd4d81
#
_entry.id   c8846321b08c59781ef0be2032fd4d81
#
_cell.length_a   1.000
_cell.length_b   1.000
_cell.length_c   1.000
_cell.angle_alpha   90.00
_cell.angle_beta   90.00
_cell.angle_gamma   90.00
#
_symmetry.space_group_name_H-M   'P 1'
#
loop_
_entity.id
_entity.type
_entity.pdbx_description
1 polymer ?
#
loop_
_entity_poly.entity_id
_entity_poly.type
_entity_poly.pdbx_seq_one_letter_code
_entity_poly.pdbx_strand_id
1 'polypeptide(L)'
;SRPGAMRSTAFSPEFQDEAAQSRLGKNVSNLNLIGYATHTPVVYYRSFFPPDIGQRMWQAAKDAERSGNAFSTYDLYAGIGVDMFRVEQTIGAVNADSRLAEVLELPRDKALIVLESVYYAADGSALEYKLGYYRSDIYSFHLQRQL
;
A
#
# COMPACT_ATOMS: atom_id res chain seq x y z
N SER A 1 8.59 13.86 -10.22
CA SER A 1 8.60 12.39 -10.05
C SER A 1 8.84 11.72 -11.38
N ARG A 2 9.33 10.50 -11.36
CA ARG A 2 9.60 9.69 -12.55
C ARG A 2 8.70 8.46 -12.54
N PRO A 3 8.64 7.73 -13.70
CA PRO A 3 7.83 6.51 -13.77
C PRO A 3 8.18 5.56 -12.63
N GLY A 4 7.16 5.02 -11.97
CA GLY A 4 7.31 4.10 -10.86
C GLY A 4 7.71 4.73 -9.53
N ALA A 5 7.82 6.05 -9.45
CA ALA A 5 8.16 6.74 -8.21
C ALA A 5 7.07 6.57 -7.16
N MET A 6 7.49 6.45 -5.90
CA MET A 6 6.57 6.43 -4.76
C MET A 6 6.96 7.50 -3.74
N ARG A 7 5.96 8.05 -3.05
CA ARG A 7 6.17 9.03 -1.99
C ARG A 7 5.31 8.67 -0.80
N SER A 8 5.89 8.76 0.40
CA SER A 8 5.11 8.67 1.61
C SER A 8 4.37 9.99 1.85
N THR A 9 3.14 9.88 2.32
CA THR A 9 2.30 11.06 2.60
C THR A 9 2.06 11.25 4.08
N ALA A 10 2.01 10.17 4.84
CA ALA A 10 1.75 10.21 6.27
C ALA A 10 2.22 8.93 6.93
N PHE A 11 2.71 9.05 8.16
CA PHE A 11 2.98 7.91 9.02
C PHE A 11 2.43 8.19 10.41
N SER A 12 1.69 7.23 10.95
CA SER A 12 1.18 7.28 12.32
C SER A 12 1.65 6.02 13.05
N PRO A 13 2.45 6.16 14.13
CA PRO A 13 2.93 4.99 14.87
C PRO A 13 1.81 4.24 15.60
N GLU A 14 0.69 4.91 15.88
CA GLU A 14 -0.50 4.31 16.45
C GLU A 14 -1.71 4.77 15.65
N PHE A 15 -2.53 3.82 15.22
CA PHE A 15 -3.69 4.12 14.38
C PHE A 15 -4.86 3.22 14.76
N GLN A 16 -6.06 3.79 14.75
CA GLN A 16 -7.29 3.05 15.01
C GLN A 16 -7.95 2.69 13.68
N ASP A 17 -7.90 1.41 13.32
CA ASP A 17 -8.59 0.87 12.16
C ASP A 17 -9.05 -0.54 12.46
N GLU A 18 -10.36 -0.73 12.50
CA GLU A 18 -10.96 -1.99 12.91
C GLU A 18 -10.54 -3.16 12.00
N ALA A 19 -10.56 -2.95 10.69
CA ALA A 19 -10.19 -3.99 9.72
C ALA A 19 -8.72 -4.40 9.88
N ALA A 20 -7.82 -3.43 10.04
CA ALA A 20 -6.40 -3.70 10.26
C ALA A 20 -6.17 -4.41 11.59
N GLN A 21 -6.82 -3.92 12.66
CA GLN A 21 -6.65 -4.50 13.99
C GLN A 21 -7.17 -5.94 14.08
N SER A 22 -8.21 -6.26 13.33
CA SER A 22 -8.74 -7.63 13.30
C SER A 22 -7.75 -8.62 12.67
N ARG A 23 -6.86 -8.14 11.81
CA ARG A 23 -5.89 -8.97 11.11
C ARG A 23 -4.51 -8.96 11.74
N LEU A 24 -4.10 -7.85 12.31
CA LEU A 24 -2.73 -7.64 12.77
C LEU A 24 -2.59 -7.63 14.29
N GLY A 25 -3.70 -7.44 15.02
CA GLY A 25 -3.69 -7.28 16.45
C GLY A 25 -4.04 -5.86 16.88
N LYS A 26 -4.15 -5.68 18.17
CA LYS A 26 -4.68 -4.45 18.77
C LYS A 26 -3.90 -3.19 18.41
N ASN A 27 -2.58 -3.30 18.33
CA ASN A 27 -1.72 -2.16 18.08
C ASN A 27 -1.24 -2.19 16.63
N VAL A 28 -1.56 -1.17 15.86
CA VAL A 28 -1.15 -1.05 14.47
C VAL A 28 -0.58 0.33 14.21
N SER A 29 0.36 0.40 13.26
CA SER A 29 0.84 1.65 12.67
C SER A 29 0.27 1.78 11.28
N ASN A 30 0.26 3.00 10.75
CA ASN A 30 -0.24 3.28 9.40
C ASN A 30 0.79 4.08 8.60
N LEU A 31 1.08 3.61 7.40
CA LEU A 31 1.94 4.30 6.44
C LEU A 31 1.18 4.41 5.13
N ASN A 32 1.04 5.64 4.63
CA ASN A 32 0.37 5.88 3.36
C ASN A 32 1.38 6.30 2.31
N LEU A 33 1.25 5.72 1.12
CA LEU A 33 2.14 5.98 -0.01
C LEU A 33 1.32 6.31 -1.25
N ILE A 34 1.84 7.20 -2.10
CA ILE A 34 1.28 7.46 -3.42
C ILE A 34 2.28 6.97 -4.47
N GLY A 35 1.80 6.18 -5.42
CA GLY A 35 2.58 5.78 -6.59
C GLY A 35 2.26 6.68 -7.78
N TYR A 36 3.29 7.02 -8.54
CA TYR A 36 3.20 7.96 -9.67
C TYR A 36 3.63 7.30 -10.97
N ALA A 37 2.95 7.65 -12.06
CA ALA A 37 3.46 7.45 -13.41
C ALA A 37 3.85 8.83 -13.93
N THR A 38 5.15 9.09 -14.06
CA THR A 38 5.72 10.40 -14.32
C THR A 38 5.29 11.40 -13.23
N HIS A 39 4.36 12.29 -13.48
CA HIS A 39 3.90 13.28 -12.49
C HIS A 39 2.45 13.03 -12.05
N THR A 40 1.83 11.97 -12.56
CA THR A 40 0.43 11.68 -12.30
C THR A 40 0.30 10.66 -11.19
N PRO A 41 -0.44 10.95 -10.11
CA PRO A 41 -0.70 9.92 -9.10
C PRO A 41 -1.62 8.86 -9.68
N VAL A 42 -1.24 7.58 -9.54
CA VAL A 42 -1.96 6.48 -10.18
C VAL A 42 -2.47 5.45 -9.17
N VAL A 43 -1.89 5.41 -7.98
CA VAL A 43 -2.32 4.50 -6.92
C VAL A 43 -2.05 5.13 -5.56
N TYR A 44 -2.98 4.89 -4.63
CA TYR A 44 -2.84 5.31 -3.23
C TYR A 44 -2.86 4.06 -2.37
N TYR A 45 -1.79 3.84 -1.59
CA TYR A 45 -1.67 2.72 -0.68
C TYR A 45 -1.88 3.18 0.75
N ARG A 46 -2.76 2.50 1.45
CA ARG A 46 -2.89 2.61 2.90
C ARG A 46 -2.39 1.30 3.49
N SER A 47 -1.25 1.36 4.15
CA SER A 47 -0.61 0.18 4.72
C SER A 47 -0.66 0.23 6.23
N PHE A 48 -0.96 -0.92 6.84
CA PHE A 48 -1.01 -1.07 8.28
C PHE A 48 -0.09 -2.20 8.68
N PHE A 49 0.66 -2.00 9.77
CA PHE A 49 1.67 -2.94 10.23
C PHE A 49 1.61 -3.11 11.73
N PRO A 50 2.12 -4.24 12.26
CA PRO A 50 2.51 -4.28 13.67
C PRO A 50 3.51 -3.15 13.93
N PRO A 51 3.53 -2.53 15.14
CA PRO A 51 4.28 -1.29 15.36
C PRO A 51 5.76 -1.36 15.02
N ASP A 52 6.43 -2.46 15.37
CA ASP A 52 7.86 -2.62 15.09
C ASP A 52 8.14 -2.61 13.58
N ILE A 53 7.40 -3.41 12.83
CA ILE A 53 7.55 -3.48 11.37
C ILE A 53 7.22 -2.13 10.75
N GLY A 54 6.16 -1.48 11.21
CA GLY A 54 5.75 -0.18 10.70
C GLY A 54 6.83 0.88 10.83
N GLN A 55 7.49 0.94 11.98
CA GLN A 55 8.56 1.91 12.22
C GLN A 55 9.74 1.67 11.25
N ARG A 56 10.10 0.41 11.07
CA ARG A 56 11.20 0.03 10.18
C ARG A 56 10.84 0.29 8.71
N MET A 57 9.60 0.02 8.30
CA MET A 57 9.11 0.30 6.95
C MET A 57 9.07 1.80 6.68
N TRP A 58 8.66 2.59 7.67
CA TRP A 58 8.67 4.06 7.56
C TRP A 58 10.08 4.57 7.30
N GLN A 59 11.04 4.09 8.06
CA GLN A 59 12.44 4.49 7.88
C GLN A 59 12.96 4.08 6.50
N ALA A 60 12.66 2.85 6.08
CA ALA A 60 13.08 2.35 4.77
C ALA A 60 12.47 3.19 3.63
N ALA A 61 11.20 3.57 3.76
CA ALA A 61 10.53 4.42 2.75
C ALA A 61 11.18 5.79 2.66
N LYS A 62 11.51 6.41 3.79
CA LYS A 62 12.18 7.71 3.79
C LYS A 62 13.56 7.62 3.13
N ASP A 63 14.30 6.57 3.43
CA ASP A 63 15.62 6.37 2.84
C ASP A 63 15.51 6.16 1.32
N ALA A 64 14.54 5.37 0.88
CA ALA A 64 14.32 5.14 -0.54
C ALA A 64 13.93 6.41 -1.28
N GLU A 65 13.07 7.24 -0.69
CA GLU A 65 12.70 8.53 -1.28
C GLU A 65 13.91 9.45 -1.43
N ARG A 66 14.77 9.50 -0.41
CA ARG A 66 15.99 10.34 -0.45
C ARG A 66 16.93 9.90 -1.54
N SER A 67 17.02 8.61 -1.81
CA SER A 67 17.91 8.10 -2.88
C SER A 67 17.40 8.51 -4.26
N GLY A 68 16.12 8.87 -4.38
CA GLY A 68 15.51 9.25 -5.65
C GLY A 68 15.23 8.08 -6.58
N ASN A 69 15.49 6.86 -6.16
CA ASN A 69 15.21 5.67 -6.96
C ASN A 69 13.77 5.22 -6.77
N ALA A 70 13.17 4.65 -7.82
CA ALA A 70 11.88 3.99 -7.70
C ALA A 70 12.02 2.78 -6.77
N PHE A 71 10.98 2.51 -5.99
CA PHE A 71 10.97 1.37 -5.08
C PHE A 71 9.57 0.79 -4.97
N SER A 72 9.50 -0.46 -4.56
CA SER A 72 8.26 -1.16 -4.27
C SER A 72 8.20 -1.54 -2.80
N THR A 73 7.04 -2.00 -2.34
CA THR A 73 6.90 -2.55 -0.99
C THR A 73 7.84 -3.75 -0.79
N TYR A 74 8.02 -4.57 -1.83
CA TYR A 74 8.95 -5.70 -1.78
C TYR A 74 10.38 -5.23 -1.53
N ASP A 75 10.79 -4.14 -2.17
CA ASP A 75 12.11 -3.56 -1.94
C ASP A 75 12.28 -3.09 -0.51
N LEU A 76 11.24 -2.50 0.07
CA LEU A 76 11.28 -2.05 1.46
C LEU A 76 11.44 -3.23 2.42
N TYR A 77 10.70 -4.31 2.21
CA TYR A 77 10.83 -5.51 3.04
C TYR A 77 12.21 -6.14 2.93
N ALA A 78 12.75 -6.21 1.73
CA ALA A 78 14.12 -6.71 1.53
C ALA A 78 15.12 -5.85 2.29
N GLY A 79 14.92 -4.53 2.29
CA GLY A 79 15.78 -3.58 2.99
C GLY A 79 15.79 -3.73 4.50
N ILE A 80 14.73 -4.22 5.09
CA ILE A 80 14.64 -4.47 6.54
C ILE A 80 14.86 -5.93 6.93
N GLY A 81 15.17 -6.79 5.95
CA GLY A 81 15.48 -8.19 6.21
C GLY A 81 14.28 -9.04 6.60
N VAL A 82 13.10 -8.67 6.14
CA VAL A 82 11.87 -9.42 6.40
C VAL A 82 11.40 -10.09 5.11
N ASP A 83 11.17 -11.41 5.17
CA ASP A 83 10.71 -12.19 4.03
C ASP A 83 9.19 -12.33 4.07
N MET A 84 8.54 -11.91 2.99
CA MET A 84 7.14 -12.20 2.77
C MET A 84 7.01 -13.60 2.16
N PHE A 85 6.13 -14.40 2.71
CA PHE A 85 5.95 -15.78 2.26
C PHE A 85 4.66 -15.97 1.46
N ARG A 86 3.56 -15.32 1.91
CA ARG A 86 2.25 -15.52 1.32
C ARG A 86 1.46 -14.22 1.35
N VAL A 87 0.62 -14.02 0.36
CA VAL A 87 -0.34 -12.91 0.33
C VAL A 87 -1.72 -13.44 -0.01
N GLU A 88 -2.72 -12.95 0.71
CA GLU A 88 -4.13 -13.16 0.38
C GLU A 88 -4.68 -11.84 -0.11
N GLN A 89 -5.36 -11.86 -1.26
CA GLN A 89 -5.82 -10.64 -1.90
C GLN A 89 -7.27 -10.76 -2.34
N THR A 90 -8.00 -9.66 -2.16
CA THR A 90 -9.36 -9.52 -2.63
C THR A 90 -9.40 -8.28 -3.53
N ILE A 91 -9.94 -8.44 -4.74
CA ILE A 91 -10.09 -7.36 -5.70
C ILE A 91 -11.54 -6.89 -5.66
N GLY A 92 -11.73 -5.59 -5.51
CA GLY A 92 -13.03 -4.97 -5.47
C GLY A 92 -13.04 -3.66 -6.23
N ALA A 93 -14.12 -2.92 -6.08
CA ALA A 93 -14.29 -1.62 -6.72
C ALA A 93 -14.97 -0.67 -5.75
N VAL A 94 -14.64 0.62 -5.86
CA VAL A 94 -15.22 1.67 -5.06
C VAL A 94 -15.21 2.96 -5.88
N ASN A 95 -16.16 3.83 -5.63
CA ASN A 95 -16.12 5.17 -6.21
C ASN A 95 -15.29 6.07 -5.31
N ALA A 96 -14.49 6.95 -5.92
CA ALA A 96 -13.64 7.87 -5.19
C ALA A 96 -14.49 8.82 -4.36
N ASP A 97 -14.26 8.82 -3.04
CA ASP A 97 -14.81 9.83 -2.16
C ASP A 97 -13.96 11.11 -2.26
N SER A 98 -14.28 12.13 -1.47
CA SER A 98 -13.56 13.40 -1.49
C SER A 98 -12.07 13.23 -1.24
N ARG A 99 -11.68 12.38 -0.29
CA ARG A 99 -10.28 12.15 0.07
C ARG A 99 -9.52 11.46 -1.04
N LEU A 100 -10.07 10.37 -1.58
CA LEU A 100 -9.44 9.62 -2.64
C LEU A 100 -9.35 10.43 -3.93
N ALA A 101 -10.38 11.21 -4.23
CA ALA A 101 -10.39 12.10 -5.39
C ALA A 101 -9.28 13.16 -5.28
N GLU A 102 -9.11 13.74 -4.09
CA GLU A 102 -8.06 14.72 -3.86
C GLU A 102 -6.66 14.11 -4.00
N VAL A 103 -6.43 12.98 -3.36
CA VAL A 103 -5.12 12.31 -3.36
C VAL A 103 -4.73 11.87 -4.77
N LEU A 104 -5.67 11.32 -5.53
CA LEU A 104 -5.43 10.79 -6.87
C LEU A 104 -5.68 11.81 -7.99
N GLU A 105 -6.05 13.03 -7.62
CA GLU A 105 -6.31 14.13 -8.57
C GLU A 105 -7.37 13.73 -9.61
N LEU A 106 -8.49 13.19 -9.09
CA LEU A 106 -9.61 12.72 -9.89
C LEU A 106 -10.90 13.44 -9.52
N PRO A 107 -11.88 13.47 -10.43
CA PRO A 107 -13.25 13.84 -10.04
C PRO A 107 -13.79 12.89 -8.97
N ARG A 108 -14.67 13.39 -8.11
CA ARG A 108 -15.41 12.55 -7.17
C ARG A 108 -16.25 11.54 -7.96
N ASP A 109 -16.52 10.40 -7.33
CA ASP A 109 -17.32 9.30 -7.88
C ASP A 109 -16.66 8.59 -9.07
N LYS A 110 -15.39 8.88 -9.36
CA LYS A 110 -14.64 8.11 -10.34
C LYS A 110 -14.41 6.70 -9.79
N ALA A 111 -14.62 5.70 -10.63
CA ALA A 111 -14.42 4.31 -10.22
C ALA A 111 -12.95 4.00 -10.00
N LEU A 112 -12.67 3.32 -8.88
CA LEU A 112 -11.33 2.85 -8.53
C LEU A 112 -11.37 1.34 -8.35
N ILE A 113 -10.25 0.69 -8.67
CA ILE A 113 -10.04 -0.72 -8.33
C ILE A 113 -9.40 -0.74 -6.95
N VAL A 114 -9.96 -1.53 -6.03
CA VAL A 114 -9.42 -1.69 -4.68
C VAL A 114 -8.82 -3.07 -4.57
N LEU A 115 -7.55 -3.13 -4.16
CA LEU A 115 -6.87 -4.39 -3.86
C LEU A 115 -6.62 -4.42 -2.36
N GLU A 116 -7.33 -5.32 -1.68
CA GLU A 116 -7.14 -5.56 -0.25
C GLU A 116 -6.21 -6.74 -0.08
N SER A 117 -5.12 -6.55 0.64
CA SER A 117 -4.08 -7.57 0.77
C SER A 117 -3.70 -7.79 2.23
N VAL A 118 -3.46 -9.05 2.60
CA VAL A 118 -2.83 -9.39 3.87
C VAL A 118 -1.58 -10.19 3.55
N TYR A 119 -0.44 -9.73 4.03
CA TYR A 119 0.86 -10.37 3.80
C TYR A 119 1.28 -11.13 5.04
N TYR A 120 1.84 -12.32 4.83
CA TYR A 120 2.22 -13.23 5.91
C TYR A 120 3.67 -13.67 5.77
N ALA A 121 4.33 -13.81 6.92
CA ALA A 121 5.64 -14.45 7.01
C ALA A 121 5.50 -15.99 6.94
N ALA A 122 6.63 -16.67 6.80
CA ALA A 122 6.65 -18.12 6.70
C ALA A 122 6.10 -18.83 7.95
N ASP A 123 6.20 -18.20 9.12
CA ASP A 123 5.67 -18.74 10.37
C ASP A 123 4.15 -18.52 10.53
N GLY A 124 3.52 -17.89 9.55
CA GLY A 124 2.09 -17.61 9.56
C GLY A 124 1.70 -16.30 10.21
N SER A 125 2.66 -15.54 10.76
CA SER A 125 2.34 -14.24 11.35
C SER A 125 1.99 -13.21 10.27
N ALA A 126 1.00 -12.36 10.55
CA ALA A 126 0.60 -11.31 9.63
C ALA A 126 1.60 -10.15 9.70
N LEU A 127 2.07 -9.71 8.54
CA LEU A 127 3.05 -8.63 8.42
C LEU A 127 2.43 -7.30 8.07
N GLU A 128 1.39 -7.31 7.24
CA GLU A 128 0.81 -6.08 6.71
C GLU A 128 -0.63 -6.32 6.25
N TYR A 129 -1.48 -5.34 6.53
CA TYR A 129 -2.79 -5.20 5.89
C TYR A 129 -2.73 -3.97 5.01
N LYS A 130 -3.02 -4.13 3.72
CA LYS A 130 -2.84 -3.05 2.73
C LYS A 130 -4.11 -2.88 1.90
N LEU A 131 -4.50 -1.62 1.73
CA LEU A 131 -5.51 -1.23 0.76
C LEU A 131 -4.83 -0.43 -0.34
N GLY A 132 -4.89 -0.92 -1.58
CA GLY A 132 -4.42 -0.20 -2.74
C GLY A 132 -5.60 0.30 -3.55
N TYR A 133 -5.66 1.60 -3.78
CA TYR A 133 -6.70 2.25 -4.58
C TYR A 133 -6.09 2.67 -5.90
N TYR A 134 -6.49 1.98 -6.98
CA TYR A 134 -5.91 2.16 -8.32
C TYR A 134 -6.87 2.89 -9.23
N ARG A 135 -6.35 3.83 -9.99
CA ARG A 135 -7.11 4.51 -11.04
C ARG A 135 -7.51 3.50 -12.10
N SER A 136 -8.82 3.34 -12.32
CA SER A 136 -9.34 2.36 -13.28
C SER A 136 -9.14 2.78 -14.74
N ASP A 137 -8.88 4.07 -14.98
CA ASP A 137 -8.57 4.58 -16.32
C ASP A 137 -7.13 4.30 -16.75
N ILE A 138 -6.26 3.91 -15.81
CA ILE A 138 -4.85 3.64 -16.08
C ILE A 138 -4.51 2.17 -15.86
N TYR A 139 -5.08 1.58 -14.80
CA TYR A 139 -4.76 0.20 -14.42
C TYR A 139 -5.88 -0.76 -14.79
N SER A 140 -5.47 -1.95 -15.22
CA SER A 140 -6.32 -3.13 -15.27
C SER A 140 -5.53 -4.30 -14.66
N PHE A 141 -6.26 -5.27 -14.11
CA PHE A 141 -5.64 -6.48 -13.57
C PHE A 141 -5.94 -7.63 -14.51
N HIS A 142 -4.88 -8.30 -14.97
CA HIS A 142 -4.99 -9.39 -15.92
C HIS A 142 -4.73 -10.70 -15.19
N LEU A 143 -5.66 -11.65 -15.36
CA LEU A 143 -5.51 -13.00 -14.82
C LEU A 143 -5.54 -13.98 -15.97
N GLN A 144 -4.65 -14.96 -15.92
CA GLN A 144 -4.62 -16.05 -16.89
C GLN A 144 -4.72 -17.37 -16.12
N ARG A 145 -5.65 -18.22 -16.52
CA ARG A 145 -5.86 -19.52 -15.90
C ARG A 145 -5.79 -20.60 -16.96
N GLN A 146 -5.13 -21.70 -16.61
CA GLN A 146 -5.13 -22.90 -17.44
C GLN A 146 -6.21 -23.83 -16.91
N LEU A 147 -7.12 -24.26 -17.79
CA LEU A 147 -8.25 -25.14 -17.43
C LEU A 147 -8.01 -26.58 -17.84
#